data_a36cfd96d712fcb6eeca41169564989e
#
_entry.id   a36cfd96d712fcb6eeca41169564989e
#
_cell.length_a   1.000
_cell.length_b   1.000
_cell.length_c   1.000
_cell.angle_alpha   90.00
_cell.angle_beta   90.00
_cell.angle_gamma   90.00
#
_symmetry.space_group_name_H-M   'P 1'
#
loop_
_entity.id
_entity.type
_entity.pdbx_description
1 polymer ?
#
loop_
_entity_poly.entity_id
_entity_poly.type
_entity_poly.pdbx_seq_one_letter_code
_entity_poly.pdbx_strand_id
1 'polypeptide(L)'
;MYTDLPKRKPNRLKEYDYSSPGVYFITICTKDRRNLFWENAGASITRPPDVQLSEYGKIVDSAIRNIPVYYPAISIDSYTVMPNHIHLLLQINADENGRAVLAPTISAVVQQMKGYVTKQIGHSIWQKLFHDHVVRGERDYLKIWEYIDSNPIKWAEDCFYTE
;
A
#
# COMPACT_ATOMS: atom_id res chain seq x y z
N MET A 1 27.25 30.01 -5.62
CA MET A 1 26.59 29.18 -6.66
C MET A 1 25.56 28.29 -5.97
N TYR A 2 24.30 28.64 -6.09
CA TYR A 2 23.21 27.76 -5.64
C TYR A 2 23.01 26.72 -6.74
N THR A 3 23.43 25.50 -6.47
CA THR A 3 23.06 24.36 -7.31
C THR A 3 21.58 24.15 -7.12
N ASP A 4 20.79 24.39 -8.15
CA ASP A 4 19.37 24.04 -8.24
C ASP A 4 19.24 22.51 -8.17
N LEU A 5 19.14 21.99 -6.96
CA LEU A 5 18.83 20.57 -6.75
C LEU A 5 17.44 20.32 -7.35
N PRO A 6 17.27 19.28 -8.18
CA PRO A 6 15.99 19.00 -8.77
C PRO A 6 14.95 18.83 -7.68
N LYS A 7 13.94 19.71 -7.66
CA LYS A 7 12.83 19.65 -6.74
C LYS A 7 12.10 18.31 -6.96
N ARG A 8 12.04 17.49 -5.92
CA ARG A 8 11.22 16.25 -5.95
C ARG A 8 9.81 16.62 -6.39
N LYS A 9 9.32 15.91 -7.41
CA LYS A 9 7.91 16.04 -7.80
C LYS A 9 7.04 15.70 -6.57
N PRO A 10 6.04 16.54 -6.26
CA PRO A 10 5.15 16.25 -5.14
C PRO A 10 4.47 14.89 -5.38
N ASN A 11 4.48 14.03 -4.37
CA ASN A 11 3.86 12.69 -4.42
C ASN A 11 2.33 12.73 -4.59
N ARG A 12 1.72 13.90 -4.46
CA ARG A 12 0.26 14.09 -4.48
C ARG A 12 -0.13 15.14 -5.50
N LEU A 13 -1.28 14.91 -6.12
CA LEU A 13 -1.91 15.87 -6.99
C LEU A 13 -2.32 17.10 -6.17
N LYS A 14 -1.95 18.29 -6.66
CA LYS A 14 -2.45 19.54 -6.09
C LYS A 14 -3.97 19.60 -6.29
N GLU A 15 -4.67 20.10 -5.29
CA GLU A 15 -6.13 20.36 -5.35
C GLU A 15 -6.99 19.09 -5.53
N TYR A 16 -6.44 17.89 -5.39
CA TYR A 16 -7.21 16.66 -5.40
C TYR A 16 -7.69 16.30 -3.99
N ASP A 17 -8.98 16.06 -3.86
CA ASP A 17 -9.58 15.61 -2.60
C ASP A 17 -9.46 14.09 -2.44
N TYR A 18 -8.51 13.65 -1.62
CA TYR A 18 -8.24 12.24 -1.32
C TYR A 18 -9.26 11.59 -0.37
N SER A 19 -10.37 12.25 -0.11
CA SER A 19 -11.58 11.67 0.49
C SER A 19 -12.68 11.42 -0.54
N SER A 20 -12.44 11.76 -1.80
CA SER A 20 -13.40 11.55 -2.89
C SER A 20 -13.63 10.06 -3.16
N PRO A 21 -14.85 9.64 -3.49
CA PRO A 21 -15.11 8.30 -4.00
C PRO A 21 -14.23 7.98 -5.19
N GLY A 22 -13.71 6.76 -5.23
CA GLY A 22 -12.83 6.32 -6.30
C GLY A 22 -11.89 5.21 -5.86
N VAL A 23 -11.04 4.78 -6.78
CA VAL A 23 -10.05 3.72 -6.55
C VAL A 23 -8.66 4.33 -6.47
N TYR A 24 -7.90 3.86 -5.50
CA TYR A 24 -6.56 4.35 -5.19
C TYR A 24 -5.58 3.19 -5.10
N PHE A 25 -4.46 3.33 -5.78
CA PHE A 25 -3.33 2.41 -5.67
C PHE A 25 -2.28 3.01 -4.73
N ILE A 26 -1.91 2.27 -3.69
CA ILE A 26 -1.04 2.76 -2.63
C ILE A 26 0.13 1.81 -2.46
N THR A 27 1.33 2.37 -2.31
CA THR A 27 2.55 1.65 -1.98
C THR A 27 3.15 2.21 -0.70
N ILE A 28 3.39 1.35 0.29
CA ILE A 28 3.98 1.72 1.57
C ILE A 28 5.23 0.86 1.79
N CYS A 29 6.37 1.52 1.98
CA CYS A 29 7.66 0.86 2.13
C CYS A 29 8.13 0.83 3.59
N THR A 30 8.91 -0.19 3.93
CA THR A 30 9.65 -0.24 5.18
C THR A 30 10.77 0.80 5.19
N LYS A 31 11.17 1.23 6.39
CA LYS A 31 12.33 2.09 6.59
C LYS A 31 13.58 1.40 6.06
N ASP A 32 14.37 2.14 5.29
CA ASP A 32 15.60 1.66 4.65
C ASP A 32 15.40 0.43 3.74
N ARG A 33 14.17 0.19 3.28
CA ARG A 33 13.80 -0.96 2.44
C ARG A 33 14.21 -2.31 3.03
N ARG A 34 14.12 -2.46 4.34
CA ARG A 34 14.46 -3.71 5.04
C ARG A 34 13.42 -4.79 4.74
N ASN A 35 13.90 -5.98 4.41
CA ASN A 35 13.06 -7.16 4.18
C ASN A 35 12.53 -7.71 5.51
N LEU A 36 11.34 -7.26 5.92
CA LEU A 36 10.76 -7.57 7.23
C LEU A 36 9.54 -8.49 7.18
N PHE A 37 8.89 -8.62 6.03
CA PHE A 37 7.55 -9.22 5.96
C PHE A 37 7.51 -10.67 5.49
N TRP A 38 8.57 -11.18 4.87
CA TRP A 38 8.68 -12.58 4.49
C TRP A 38 9.72 -13.29 5.36
N GLU A 39 9.47 -14.58 5.67
CA GLU A 39 10.46 -15.40 6.40
C GLU A 39 11.74 -15.63 5.59
N ASN A 40 11.60 -15.80 4.26
CA ASN A 40 12.69 -16.09 3.34
C ASN A 40 12.63 -15.18 2.11
N ALA A 41 12.98 -13.90 2.25
CA ALA A 41 12.94 -12.94 1.15
C ALA A 41 13.93 -13.25 0.00
N GLY A 42 14.98 -14.03 0.26
CA GLY A 42 15.96 -14.45 -0.75
C GLY A 42 15.61 -15.76 -1.47
N ALA A 43 14.53 -16.43 -1.10
CA ALA A 43 14.13 -17.69 -1.74
C ALA A 43 13.49 -17.41 -3.12
N SER A 44 13.82 -18.28 -4.09
CA SER A 44 13.11 -18.27 -5.38
C SER A 44 11.67 -18.73 -5.16
N ILE A 45 10.74 -17.81 -5.33
CA ILE A 45 9.31 -18.09 -5.22
C ILE A 45 8.78 -18.48 -6.60
N THR A 46 8.32 -19.71 -6.71
CA THR A 46 7.78 -20.23 -7.96
C THR A 46 6.26 -20.09 -8.05
N ARG A 47 5.58 -19.89 -6.90
CA ARG A 47 4.10 -19.75 -6.83
C ARG A 47 3.68 -18.86 -5.65
N PRO A 48 2.60 -18.07 -5.76
CA PRO A 48 2.06 -17.27 -4.65
C PRO A 48 1.81 -18.01 -3.34
N PRO A 49 1.36 -19.30 -3.34
CA PRO A 49 1.17 -20.08 -2.10
C PRO A 49 2.47 -20.33 -1.32
N ASP A 50 3.62 -20.20 -1.97
CA ASP A 50 4.92 -20.46 -1.33
C ASP A 50 5.42 -19.28 -0.48
N VAL A 51 4.71 -18.15 -0.50
CA VAL A 51 5.03 -16.99 0.34
C VAL A 51 4.69 -17.29 1.80
N GLN A 52 5.70 -17.32 2.64
CA GLN A 52 5.53 -17.40 4.08
C GLN A 52 5.78 -16.03 4.70
N LEU A 53 4.73 -15.45 5.27
CA LEU A 53 4.83 -14.19 5.98
C LEU A 53 5.54 -14.39 7.32
N SER A 54 6.48 -13.49 7.62
CA SER A 54 7.07 -13.36 8.96
C SER A 54 5.99 -12.92 9.98
N GLU A 55 6.33 -12.93 11.25
CA GLU A 55 5.44 -12.38 12.29
C GLU A 55 5.04 -10.94 11.99
N TYR A 56 5.96 -10.11 11.52
CA TYR A 56 5.64 -8.74 11.10
C TYR A 56 4.72 -8.70 9.87
N GLY A 57 4.97 -9.58 8.90
CA GLY A 57 4.11 -9.73 7.72
C GLY A 57 2.68 -10.13 8.07
N LYS A 58 2.50 -11.03 9.03
CA LYS A 58 1.18 -11.45 9.54
C LYS A 58 0.44 -10.30 10.24
N ILE A 59 1.16 -9.49 11.02
CA ILE A 59 0.59 -8.29 11.66
C ILE A 59 0.12 -7.29 10.59
N VAL A 60 0.93 -7.06 9.56
CA VAL A 60 0.58 -6.18 8.43
C VAL A 60 -0.61 -6.72 7.65
N ASP A 61 -0.64 -7.99 7.32
CA ASP A 61 -1.76 -8.65 6.63
C ASP A 61 -3.08 -8.47 7.41
N SER A 62 -3.04 -8.72 8.71
CA SER A 62 -4.19 -8.49 9.60
C SER A 62 -4.62 -7.02 9.63
N ALA A 63 -3.67 -6.10 9.69
CA ALA A 63 -3.95 -4.65 9.68
C ALA A 63 -4.66 -4.22 8.39
N ILE A 64 -4.23 -4.74 7.23
CA ILE A 64 -4.86 -4.45 5.93
C ILE A 64 -6.30 -4.97 5.91
N ARG A 65 -6.52 -6.20 6.32
CA ARG A 65 -7.86 -6.81 6.34
C ARG A 65 -8.83 -6.09 7.29
N ASN A 66 -8.32 -5.44 8.31
CA ASN A 66 -9.13 -4.68 9.27
C ASN A 66 -9.46 -3.26 8.80
N ILE A 67 -8.89 -2.76 7.71
CA ILE A 67 -9.21 -1.41 7.20
C ILE A 67 -10.72 -1.23 6.98
N PRO A 68 -11.44 -2.14 6.31
CA PRO A 68 -12.89 -1.98 6.11
C PRO A 68 -13.71 -2.08 7.39
N VAL A 69 -13.17 -2.71 8.43
CA VAL A 69 -13.82 -2.78 9.76
C VAL A 69 -13.79 -1.41 10.45
N TYR A 70 -12.64 -0.70 10.39
CA TYR A 70 -12.51 0.64 10.94
C TYR A 70 -13.20 1.70 10.06
N TYR A 71 -13.18 1.50 8.75
CA TYR A 71 -13.70 2.43 7.77
C TYR A 71 -14.68 1.73 6.82
N PRO A 72 -15.97 1.60 7.20
CA PRO A 72 -16.96 0.89 6.37
C PRO A 72 -17.16 1.44 4.96
N ALA A 73 -16.79 2.72 4.72
CA ALA A 73 -16.81 3.32 3.40
C ALA A 73 -15.65 2.86 2.50
N ILE A 74 -14.71 2.08 3.02
CA ILE A 74 -13.55 1.59 2.28
C ILE A 74 -13.65 0.10 2.05
N SER A 75 -13.39 -0.33 0.82
CA SER A 75 -13.16 -1.72 0.45
C SER A 75 -11.73 -1.92 -0.05
N ILE A 76 -11.19 -3.11 0.15
CA ILE A 76 -9.89 -3.51 -0.39
C ILE A 76 -10.15 -4.46 -1.54
N ASP A 77 -9.84 -4.03 -2.75
CA ASP A 77 -10.10 -4.80 -3.97
C ASP A 77 -8.99 -5.83 -4.21
N SER A 78 -7.75 -5.44 -3.96
CA SER A 78 -6.58 -6.31 -4.06
C SER A 78 -5.44 -5.76 -3.21
N TYR A 79 -4.56 -6.63 -2.72
CA TYR A 79 -3.34 -6.22 -2.03
C TYR A 79 -2.28 -7.33 -2.07
N THR A 80 -1.05 -6.95 -1.82
CA THR A 80 0.05 -7.89 -1.60
C THR A 80 1.00 -7.37 -0.53
N VAL A 81 1.51 -8.29 0.28
CA VAL A 81 2.56 -8.03 1.25
C VAL A 81 3.86 -8.57 0.67
N MET A 82 4.74 -7.66 0.25
CA MET A 82 6.07 -7.96 -0.29
C MET A 82 7.11 -7.93 0.82
N PRO A 83 8.35 -8.39 0.61
CA PRO A 83 9.36 -8.42 1.68
C PRO A 83 9.58 -7.09 2.39
N ASN A 84 9.58 -5.97 1.67
CA ASN A 84 9.92 -4.64 2.19
C ASN A 84 8.91 -3.54 1.85
N HIS A 85 7.75 -3.91 1.33
CA HIS A 85 6.67 -2.98 1.02
C HIS A 85 5.34 -3.70 0.90
N ILE A 86 4.28 -2.91 0.83
CA ILE A 86 2.94 -3.41 0.55
C ILE A 86 2.32 -2.60 -0.60
N HIS A 87 1.51 -3.26 -1.38
CA HIS A 87 0.63 -2.63 -2.37
C HIS A 87 -0.82 -2.85 -1.98
N LEU A 88 -1.61 -1.79 -2.06
CA LEU A 88 -3.05 -1.81 -1.81
C LEU A 88 -3.78 -1.21 -3.00
N LEU A 89 -4.80 -1.89 -3.48
CA LEU A 89 -5.81 -1.34 -4.37
C LEU A 89 -7.09 -1.20 -3.56
N LEU A 90 -7.40 0.01 -3.13
CA LEU A 90 -8.55 0.27 -2.28
C LEU A 90 -9.53 1.23 -2.94
N GLN A 91 -10.79 1.09 -2.57
CA GLN A 91 -11.88 1.93 -3.06
C GLN A 91 -12.53 2.67 -1.90
N ILE A 92 -12.73 3.98 -2.09
CA ILE A 92 -13.64 4.76 -1.26
C ILE A 92 -15.01 4.69 -1.94
N ASN A 93 -15.98 4.06 -1.27
CA ASN A 93 -17.32 3.89 -1.79
C ASN A 93 -18.14 5.17 -1.59
N ALA A 94 -18.98 5.49 -2.59
CA ALA A 94 -19.96 6.54 -2.47
C ALA A 94 -21.24 6.05 -1.78
N ASP A 95 -21.98 6.95 -1.14
CA ASP A 95 -23.35 6.69 -0.71
C ASP A 95 -24.32 6.65 -1.91
N GLU A 96 -25.60 6.40 -1.66
CA GLU A 96 -26.66 6.38 -2.68
C GLU A 96 -26.77 7.70 -3.48
N ASN A 97 -26.23 8.81 -2.94
CA ASN A 97 -26.21 10.12 -3.57
C ASN A 97 -24.87 10.46 -4.24
N GLY A 98 -23.96 9.50 -4.36
CA GLY A 98 -22.63 9.70 -4.94
C GLY A 98 -21.66 10.48 -4.05
N ARG A 99 -21.94 10.59 -2.74
CA ARG A 99 -21.09 11.29 -1.76
C ARG A 99 -20.32 10.29 -0.91
N ALA A 100 -19.07 10.62 -0.61
CA ALA A 100 -18.32 9.93 0.43
C ALA A 100 -18.78 10.45 1.80
N VAL A 101 -19.84 9.86 2.35
CA VAL A 101 -20.32 10.21 3.69
C VAL A 101 -19.30 9.76 4.72
N LEU A 102 -18.68 10.72 5.41
CA LEU A 102 -17.70 10.47 6.48
C LEU A 102 -16.52 9.57 6.06
N ALA A 103 -16.18 9.58 4.76
CA ALA A 103 -15.00 8.85 4.30
C ALA A 103 -13.73 9.52 4.85
N PRO A 104 -12.81 8.73 5.42
CA PRO A 104 -11.51 9.24 5.80
C PRO A 104 -10.71 9.60 4.55
N THR A 105 -9.71 10.46 4.69
CA THR A 105 -8.72 10.64 3.63
C THR A 105 -7.83 9.39 3.53
N ILE A 106 -7.27 9.14 2.37
CA ILE A 106 -6.29 8.06 2.17
C ILE A 106 -5.13 8.17 3.18
N SER A 107 -4.69 9.40 3.49
CA SER A 107 -3.67 9.62 4.52
C SER A 107 -4.08 9.14 5.91
N ALA A 108 -5.32 9.40 6.31
CA ALA A 108 -5.83 8.97 7.61
C ALA A 108 -5.88 7.44 7.71
N VAL A 109 -6.31 6.77 6.64
CA VAL A 109 -6.33 5.30 6.55
C VAL A 109 -4.93 4.72 6.68
N VAL A 110 -3.98 5.26 5.91
CA VAL A 110 -2.58 4.78 5.94
C VAL A 110 -1.95 5.05 7.31
N GLN A 111 -2.18 6.22 7.91
CA GLN A 111 -1.66 6.54 9.23
C GLN A 111 -2.22 5.64 10.31
N GLN A 112 -3.51 5.35 10.29
CA GLN A 112 -4.15 4.45 11.24
C GLN A 112 -3.58 3.03 11.12
N MET A 113 -3.45 2.52 9.91
CA MET A 113 -2.87 1.20 9.68
C MET A 113 -1.40 1.12 10.13
N LYS A 114 -0.57 2.10 9.75
CA LYS A 114 0.83 2.18 10.18
C LYS A 114 0.95 2.27 11.70
N GLY A 115 0.10 3.06 12.34
CA GLY A 115 0.06 3.24 13.79
C GLY A 115 -0.31 1.95 14.51
N TYR A 116 -1.29 1.23 14.01
CA TYR A 116 -1.67 -0.08 14.54
C TYR A 116 -0.49 -1.06 14.49
N VAL A 117 0.14 -1.21 13.32
CA VAL A 117 1.30 -2.09 13.13
C VAL A 117 2.46 -1.68 14.06
N THR A 118 2.77 -0.40 14.13
CA THR A 118 3.81 0.14 15.03
C THR A 118 3.53 -0.23 16.50
N LYS A 119 2.27 -0.12 16.92
CA LYS A 119 1.85 -0.48 18.29
C LYS A 119 2.01 -1.97 18.56
N GLN A 120 1.66 -2.82 17.60
CA GLN A 120 1.80 -4.28 17.74
C GLN A 120 3.26 -4.73 17.79
N ILE A 121 4.12 -4.13 16.99
CA ILE A 121 5.54 -4.46 16.90
C ILE A 121 6.35 -3.80 18.04
N GLY A 122 5.93 -2.64 18.52
CA GLY A 122 6.59 -1.88 19.59
C GLY A 122 7.53 -0.77 19.11
N HIS A 123 7.75 -0.65 17.79
CA HIS A 123 8.54 0.41 17.17
C HIS A 123 8.11 0.63 15.71
N SER A 124 8.42 1.81 15.16
CA SER A 124 8.10 2.12 13.77
C SER A 124 9.03 1.40 12.80
N ILE A 125 8.45 0.79 11.80
CA ILE A 125 9.13 0.06 10.71
C ILE A 125 8.96 0.74 9.35
N TRP A 126 8.25 1.84 9.29
CA TRP A 126 7.79 2.45 8.06
C TRP A 126 8.65 3.62 7.60
N GLN A 127 8.74 3.81 6.28
CA GLN A 127 9.12 5.11 5.71
C GLN A 127 8.08 6.16 6.11
N LYS A 128 8.52 7.41 6.22
CA LYS A 128 7.64 8.53 6.62
C LYS A 128 6.52 8.77 5.62
N LEU A 129 6.82 8.71 4.33
CA LEU A 129 5.88 8.94 3.24
C LEU A 129 5.43 7.62 2.61
N PHE A 130 4.36 7.68 1.82
CA PHE A 130 3.89 6.60 0.98
C PHE A 130 3.59 7.13 -0.43
N HIS A 131 3.49 6.22 -1.40
CA HIS A 131 3.12 6.56 -2.77
C HIS A 131 1.66 6.25 -3.00
N ASP A 132 0.97 7.12 -3.72
CA ASP A 132 -0.41 6.96 -4.12
C ASP A 132 -0.61 7.30 -5.60
N HIS A 133 -1.54 6.59 -6.23
CA HIS A 133 -1.99 6.82 -7.59
C HIS A 133 -3.51 6.73 -7.64
N VAL A 134 -4.14 7.77 -8.17
CA VAL A 134 -5.58 7.78 -8.41
C VAL A 134 -5.85 6.98 -9.67
N VAL A 135 -6.58 5.88 -9.53
CA VAL A 135 -6.90 4.98 -10.65
C VAL A 135 -7.96 5.61 -11.54
N ARG A 136 -7.68 5.70 -12.82
CA ARG A 136 -8.56 6.33 -13.81
C ARG A 136 -8.95 5.35 -14.90
N GLY A 137 -10.17 4.83 -14.79
CA GLY A 137 -10.75 3.94 -15.77
C GLY A 137 -10.37 2.47 -15.59
N GLU A 138 -11.10 1.62 -16.29
CA GLU A 138 -11.00 0.16 -16.20
C GLU A 138 -9.64 -0.38 -16.63
N ARG A 139 -9.06 0.17 -17.69
CA ARG A 139 -7.76 -0.28 -18.20
C ARG A 139 -6.63 -0.06 -17.18
N ASP A 140 -6.62 1.07 -16.50
CA ASP A 140 -5.67 1.40 -15.44
C ASP A 140 -5.88 0.47 -14.24
N TYR A 141 -7.11 0.24 -13.85
CA TYR A 141 -7.51 -0.67 -12.79
C TYR A 141 -7.02 -2.10 -13.03
N LEU A 142 -7.31 -2.68 -14.19
CA LEU A 142 -6.91 -4.05 -14.54
C LEU A 142 -5.39 -4.21 -14.58
N LYS A 143 -4.68 -3.24 -15.13
CA LYS A 143 -3.21 -3.24 -15.16
C LYS A 143 -2.59 -3.25 -13.78
N ILE A 144 -3.14 -2.46 -12.84
CA ILE A 144 -2.68 -2.41 -11.45
C ILE A 144 -3.03 -3.70 -10.74
N TRP A 145 -4.23 -4.22 -10.95
CA TRP A 145 -4.67 -5.48 -10.37
C TRP A 145 -3.74 -6.64 -10.75
N GLU A 146 -3.42 -6.78 -12.03
CA GLU A 146 -2.47 -7.78 -12.54
C GLU A 146 -1.07 -7.58 -11.95
N TYR A 147 -0.63 -6.34 -11.81
CA TYR A 147 0.66 -6.01 -11.20
C TYR A 147 0.73 -6.48 -9.74
N ILE A 148 -0.29 -6.23 -8.95
CA ILE A 148 -0.37 -6.68 -7.55
C ILE A 148 -0.38 -8.20 -7.48
N ASP A 149 -1.19 -8.86 -8.29
CA ASP A 149 -1.35 -10.32 -8.29
C ASP A 149 -0.07 -11.05 -8.69
N SER A 150 0.65 -10.55 -9.68
CA SER A 150 1.90 -11.15 -10.18
C SER A 150 3.15 -10.72 -9.41
N ASN A 151 3.07 -9.71 -8.55
CA ASN A 151 4.22 -9.09 -7.90
C ASN A 151 5.05 -10.07 -7.04
N PRO A 152 4.45 -10.96 -6.22
CA PRO A 152 5.24 -11.92 -5.44
C PRO A 152 6.12 -12.85 -6.28
N ILE A 153 5.63 -13.31 -7.43
CA ILE A 153 6.40 -14.18 -8.34
C ILE A 153 7.57 -13.43 -8.97
N LYS A 154 7.39 -12.14 -9.21
CA LYS A 154 8.36 -11.25 -9.88
C LYS A 154 9.21 -10.47 -8.87
N TRP A 155 9.31 -10.91 -7.62
CA TRP A 155 10.03 -10.16 -6.58
C TRP A 155 11.45 -9.78 -6.99
N ALA A 156 12.22 -10.69 -7.57
CA ALA A 156 13.59 -10.43 -8.02
C ALA A 156 13.70 -9.38 -9.13
N GLU A 157 12.61 -9.11 -9.86
CA GLU A 157 12.53 -8.10 -10.93
C GLU A 157 11.90 -6.79 -10.43
N ASP A 158 11.46 -6.75 -9.17
CA ASP A 158 10.77 -5.59 -8.61
C ASP A 158 11.74 -4.42 -8.40
N CYS A 159 11.26 -3.19 -8.66
CA CYS A 159 12.04 -1.97 -8.43
C CYS A 159 12.38 -1.71 -6.95
N PHE A 160 11.69 -2.37 -6.02
CA PHE A 160 11.97 -2.33 -4.58
C PHE A 160 12.87 -3.47 -4.10
N TYR A 161 13.29 -4.37 -5.00
CA TYR A 161 14.11 -5.52 -4.64
C TYR A 161 15.40 -5.08 -3.94
N THR A 162 15.70 -5.76 -2.84
CA THR A 162 16.96 -5.68 -2.09
C THR A 162 17.41 -7.09 -1.73
N GLU A 163 18.69 -7.36 -1.85
CA GLU A 163 19.29 -8.65 -1.43
C GLU A 163 19.22 -8.84 0.09
#